data_7045b001d2d6e25b0c594062c40e0aec
#
_entry.id   7045b001d2d6e25b0c594062c40e0aec
#
_cell.length_a   1.000
_cell.length_b   1.000
_cell.length_c   1.000
_cell.angle_alpha   90.00
_cell.angle_beta   90.00
_cell.angle_gamma   90.00
#
_symmetry.space_group_name_H-M   'P 1'
#
loop_
_entity.id
_entity.type
_entity.pdbx_description
1 polymer ?
#
loop_
_entity_poly.entity_id
_entity_poly.type
_entity_poly.pdbx_seq_one_letter_code
_entity_poly.pdbx_strand_id
1 'polypeptide(L)'
;MEKFLLRTMVQRRTWIWGIMKDLLMKALTKLSPHQREIIYLYYVNELGHNEIAGILGINYQSSKNLLSRTLRKLRRWFSLEL
;
A
#
# COMPACT_ATOMS: atom_id res chain seq x y z
N MET A 1 4.99 -28.74 -5.05
CA MET A 1 3.95 -28.37 -6.02
C MET A 1 3.47 -26.95 -5.86
N GLU A 2 3.02 -26.61 -4.66
CA GLU A 2 2.53 -25.25 -4.41
C GLU A 2 3.60 -24.19 -4.60
N LYS A 3 4.82 -24.46 -4.14
CA LYS A 3 5.94 -23.53 -4.31
C LYS A 3 6.25 -23.30 -5.78
N PHE A 4 6.14 -24.35 -6.58
CA PHE A 4 6.38 -24.25 -8.00
C PHE A 4 5.30 -23.40 -8.68
N LEU A 5 4.05 -23.63 -8.32
CA LEU A 5 2.93 -22.88 -8.88
C LEU A 5 3.04 -21.39 -8.51
N LEU A 6 3.37 -21.11 -7.25
CA LEU A 6 3.55 -19.73 -6.79
C LEU A 6 4.67 -19.04 -7.56
N ARG A 7 5.79 -19.73 -7.75
CA ARG A 7 6.92 -19.19 -8.49
C ARG A 7 6.52 -18.92 -9.94
N THR A 8 5.80 -19.85 -10.56
CA THR A 8 5.34 -19.68 -11.93
C THR A 8 4.38 -18.50 -12.04
N MET A 9 3.47 -18.37 -11.09
CA MET A 9 2.54 -17.25 -11.07
C MET A 9 3.27 -15.92 -10.90
N VAL A 10 4.28 -15.88 -10.02
CA VAL A 10 5.08 -14.68 -9.82
C VAL A 10 5.81 -14.32 -11.10
N GLN A 11 6.40 -15.30 -11.78
CA GLN A 11 7.11 -15.06 -13.04
C GLN A 11 6.17 -14.57 -14.14
N ARG A 12 4.98 -15.15 -14.24
CA ARG A 12 4.00 -14.71 -15.22
C ARG A 12 3.55 -13.28 -14.98
N ARG A 13 3.55 -12.86 -13.72
CA ARG A 13 3.13 -11.52 -13.33
C ARG A 13 4.28 -10.53 -13.27
N THR A 14 5.49 -10.93 -13.60
CA THR A 14 6.65 -10.05 -13.49
C THR A 14 6.44 -8.76 -14.28
N TRP A 15 5.96 -8.85 -15.52
CA TRP A 15 5.71 -7.67 -16.34
C TRP A 15 4.51 -6.86 -15.81
N ILE A 16 3.45 -7.56 -15.36
CA ILE A 16 2.29 -6.90 -14.77
C ILE A 16 2.71 -6.21 -13.47
N TRP A 17 3.52 -6.89 -12.68
CA TRP A 17 4.02 -6.36 -11.42
C TRP A 17 4.85 -5.11 -11.64
N GLY A 18 5.67 -5.09 -12.70
CA GLY A 18 6.44 -3.91 -13.07
C GLY A 18 5.55 -2.73 -13.41
N ILE A 19 4.50 -2.97 -14.21
CA ILE A 19 3.53 -1.92 -14.56
C ILE A 19 2.80 -1.43 -13.31
N MET A 20 2.34 -2.35 -12.47
CA MET A 20 1.64 -2.00 -11.23
C MET A 20 2.54 -1.25 -10.27
N LYS A 21 3.83 -1.60 -10.23
CA LYS A 21 4.79 -0.89 -9.40
C LYS A 21 4.93 0.56 -9.86
N ASP A 22 5.01 0.78 -11.16
CA ASP A 22 5.09 2.13 -11.71
C ASP A 22 3.83 2.93 -11.40
N LEU A 23 2.66 2.31 -11.56
CA LEU A 23 1.38 2.94 -11.22
C LEU A 23 1.32 3.26 -9.73
N LEU A 24 1.77 2.33 -8.89
CA LEU A 24 1.79 2.54 -7.45
C LEU A 24 2.72 3.69 -7.08
N MET A 25 3.90 3.75 -7.69
CA MET A 25 4.84 4.83 -7.43
C MET A 25 4.23 6.18 -7.83
N LYS A 26 3.54 6.24 -8.97
CA LYS A 26 2.83 7.45 -9.37
C LYS A 26 1.72 7.80 -8.39
N ALA A 27 0.96 6.80 -7.94
CA ALA A 27 -0.10 7.01 -6.96
C ALA A 27 0.47 7.54 -5.66
N LEU A 28 1.61 7.01 -5.21
CA LEU A 28 2.24 7.46 -3.97
C LEU A 28 2.66 8.92 -4.04
N THR A 29 2.99 9.44 -5.23
CA THR A 29 3.34 10.85 -5.36
C THR A 29 2.12 11.76 -5.16
N LYS A 30 0.91 11.21 -5.28
CA LYS A 30 -0.33 11.97 -5.05
C LYS A 30 -0.72 12.00 -3.58
N LEU A 31 -0.05 11.20 -2.75
CA LEU A 31 -0.36 11.11 -1.33
C LEU A 31 0.45 12.13 -0.53
N SER A 32 -0.12 12.57 0.60
CA SER A 32 0.63 13.38 1.55
C SER A 32 1.73 12.51 2.20
N PRO A 33 2.74 13.15 2.83
CA PRO A 33 3.80 12.38 3.49
C PRO A 33 3.27 11.40 4.53
N HIS A 34 2.27 11.78 5.32
CA HIS A 34 1.69 10.88 6.33
C HIS A 34 0.95 9.72 5.68
N GLN A 35 0.28 9.96 4.57
CA GLN A 35 -0.42 8.91 3.84
C GLN A 35 0.53 7.90 3.24
N ARG A 36 1.64 8.36 2.67
CA ARG A 36 2.68 7.46 2.16
C ARG A 36 3.29 6.65 3.29
N GLU A 37 3.55 7.29 4.41
CA GLU A 37 4.17 6.65 5.55
C GLU A 37 3.30 5.54 6.11
N ILE A 38 1.99 5.76 6.25
CA ILE A 38 1.12 4.73 6.80
C ILE A 38 1.00 3.53 5.85
N ILE A 39 1.01 3.75 4.55
CA ILE A 39 1.00 2.65 3.58
C ILE A 39 2.27 1.82 3.75
N TYR A 40 3.40 2.48 3.88
CA TYR A 40 4.67 1.79 4.05
C TYR A 40 4.70 0.99 5.35
N LEU A 41 4.31 1.62 6.46
CA LEU A 41 4.34 0.97 7.76
C LEU A 41 3.37 -0.21 7.84
N TYR A 42 2.21 -0.08 7.25
CA TYR A 42 1.20 -1.11 7.33
C TYR A 42 1.48 -2.29 6.39
N TYR A 43 1.83 -2.01 5.15
CA TYR A 43 1.96 -3.07 4.15
C TYR A 43 3.39 -3.61 4.00
N VAL A 44 4.40 -2.77 4.11
CA VAL A 44 5.77 -3.22 3.95
C VAL A 44 6.32 -3.76 5.27
N ASN A 45 6.15 -3.00 6.35
CA ASN A 45 6.63 -3.40 7.67
C ASN A 45 5.64 -4.25 8.44
N GLU A 46 4.43 -4.42 7.92
CA GLU A 46 3.40 -5.28 8.52
C GLU A 46 3.08 -4.93 9.97
N LEU A 47 3.07 -3.63 10.29
CA LEU A 47 2.78 -3.15 11.63
C LEU A 47 1.29 -2.99 11.86
N GLY A 48 0.86 -3.23 13.10
CA GLY A 48 -0.53 -2.96 13.49
C GLY A 48 -0.75 -1.48 13.77
N HIS A 49 -2.03 -1.10 13.88
CA HIS A 49 -2.37 0.31 14.11
C HIS A 49 -1.86 0.84 15.45
N ASN A 50 -1.73 -0.03 16.47
CA ASN A 50 -1.15 0.38 17.74
C ASN A 50 0.30 0.85 17.57
N GLU A 51 1.06 0.09 16.80
CA GLU A 51 2.47 0.40 16.56
C GLU A 51 2.61 1.62 15.67
N ILE A 52 1.78 1.70 14.62
CA ILE A 52 1.79 2.83 13.70
C ILE A 52 1.40 4.10 14.44
N ALA A 53 0.39 4.03 15.29
CA ALA A 53 -0.04 5.18 16.09
C ALA A 53 1.10 5.72 16.93
N GLY A 54 1.86 4.80 17.56
CA GLY A 54 3.02 5.20 18.34
C GLY A 54 4.10 5.88 17.51
N ILE A 55 4.37 5.34 16.32
CA ILE A 55 5.40 5.88 15.43
C ILE A 55 4.99 7.25 14.89
N LEU A 56 3.73 7.40 14.48
CA LEU A 56 3.24 8.64 13.88
C LEU A 56 2.81 9.68 14.92
N GLY A 57 2.77 9.30 16.20
CA GLY A 57 2.34 10.22 17.25
C GLY A 57 0.85 10.53 17.19
N ILE A 58 0.03 9.57 16.78
CA ILE A 58 -1.42 9.71 16.71
C ILE A 58 -2.06 8.57 17.52
N ASN A 59 -3.37 8.62 17.70
CA ASN A 59 -4.04 7.55 18.42
C ASN A 59 -4.46 6.41 17.48
N TYR A 60 -4.91 5.30 18.05
CA TYR A 60 -5.29 4.12 17.29
C TYR A 60 -6.38 4.42 16.26
N GLN A 61 -7.40 5.14 16.65
CA GLN A 61 -8.52 5.46 15.75
C GLN A 61 -8.05 6.36 14.60
N SER A 62 -7.17 7.30 14.89
CA SER A 62 -6.60 8.16 13.85
C SER A 62 -5.77 7.36 12.85
N SER A 63 -5.04 6.36 13.33
CA SER A 63 -4.27 5.48 12.44
C SER A 63 -5.21 4.71 11.51
N LYS A 64 -6.29 4.15 12.04
CA LYS A 64 -7.29 3.45 11.23
C LYS A 64 -7.92 4.37 10.20
N ASN A 65 -8.30 5.57 10.63
CA ASN A 65 -8.92 6.56 9.74
C ASN A 65 -7.95 7.00 8.65
N LEU A 66 -6.69 7.21 9.00
CA LEU A 66 -5.66 7.62 8.04
C LEU A 66 -5.47 6.55 6.97
N LEU A 67 -5.37 5.29 7.38
CA LEU A 67 -5.23 4.20 6.41
C LEU A 67 -6.46 4.10 5.51
N SER A 68 -7.65 4.20 6.09
CA SER A 68 -8.90 4.12 5.33
C SER A 68 -8.98 5.22 4.28
N ARG A 69 -8.67 6.46 4.64
CA ARG A 69 -8.67 7.59 3.72
C ARG A 69 -7.63 7.40 2.61
N THR A 70 -6.46 6.92 2.98
CA THR A 70 -5.37 6.68 2.04
C THR A 70 -5.76 5.63 1.01
N LEU A 71 -6.33 4.51 1.46
CA LEU A 71 -6.77 3.46 0.57
C LEU A 71 -7.89 3.93 -0.36
N ARG A 72 -8.80 4.75 0.16
CA ARG A 72 -9.89 5.31 -0.65
C ARG A 72 -9.33 6.20 -1.75
N LYS A 73 -8.34 7.02 -1.43
CA LYS A 73 -7.68 7.89 -2.39
C LYS A 73 -6.96 7.09 -3.46
N LEU A 74 -6.24 6.04 -3.05
CA LEU A 74 -5.56 5.16 -4.00
C LEU A 74 -6.55 4.44 -4.90
N ARG A 75 -7.66 3.97 -4.34
CA ARG A 75 -8.69 3.28 -5.12
C ARG A 75 -9.28 4.21 -6.18
N ARG A 76 -9.56 5.45 -5.83
CA ARG A 76 -10.07 6.43 -6.78
C ARG A 76 -9.06 6.70 -7.89
N TRP A 77 -7.79 6.86 -7.51
CA TRP A 77 -6.74 7.11 -8.49
C TRP A 77 -6.61 5.95 -9.47
N PHE A 78 -6.59 4.72 -8.97
CA PHE A 78 -6.49 3.54 -9.83
C PHE A 78 -7.73 3.39 -10.73
N SER A 79 -8.90 3.73 -10.23
CA SER A 79 -10.12 3.69 -11.04
C SER A 79 -10.05 4.66 -12.22
N LEU A 80 -9.47 5.84 -12.02
CA LEU A 80 -9.36 6.84 -13.06
C LEU A 80 -8.28 6.48 -14.08
N GLU A 81 -7.18 5.84 -13.63
CA GLU A 81 -6.06 5.53 -14.51
C GLU A 81 -6.17 4.18 -15.20
N LEU A 82 -6.94 3.28 -14.62
CA LEU A 82 -7.14 1.95 -15.19
C LEU A 82 -8.45 1.86 -15.98
#